data_17c1ff4d305a1476d4663abd0f33bf5c
#
_entry.id   17c1ff4d305a1476d4663abd0f33bf5c
#
_cell.length_a   1.000
_cell.length_b   1.000
_cell.length_c   1.000
_cell.angle_alpha   90.00
_cell.angle_beta   90.00
_cell.angle_gamma   90.00
#
_symmetry.space_group_name_H-M   'P 1'
#
loop_
_entity.id
_entity.type
_entity.pdbx_description
1 polymer ?
#
loop_
_entity_poly.entity_id
_entity_poly.type
_entity_poly.pdbx_seq_one_letter_code
_entity_poly.pdbx_strand_id
1 'polypeptide(L)'
;MLGYLIGASAVASAAGYQSMAPTGQWFGRTFTGVNRPSKQLALTYDDGPNDPHTLHLLEVLGRRNVRATFFLIGRYVQQRPDIVRDLVKAGHVIANHTFTHPLLIFRGTDQLRTQLTGCERALSDAGGGHSNLFRPPFGGRRPAVLRTARRMGLEPIMWNVTGYDWNAPSVEHIEQKVSRKVRGGDVILLHDGGHRAFGADRSYTVTATDRLISRYQSEGYEFVTIPEMMEKAVSRGASVGCGNAGVGPGL
;
A
#
# COMPACT_ATOMS: atom_id res chain seq x y z
N MET A 1 18.71 10.57 38.32
CA MET A 1 19.24 9.69 37.27
C MET A 1 18.24 8.62 36.81
N LEU A 2 17.62 7.82 37.70
CA LEU A 2 16.67 6.74 37.33
C LEU A 2 15.50 7.24 36.48
N GLY A 3 14.90 8.38 36.82
CA GLY A 3 13.76 8.94 36.06
C GLY A 3 14.10 9.35 34.62
N TYR A 4 15.32 9.85 34.37
CA TYR A 4 15.79 10.18 33.01
C TYR A 4 16.02 8.92 32.16
N LEU A 5 16.53 7.84 32.76
CA LEU A 5 16.72 6.56 32.07
C LEU A 5 15.39 5.92 31.68
N ILE A 6 14.42 5.95 32.58
CA ILE A 6 13.05 5.42 32.29
C ILE A 6 12.39 6.24 31.17
N GLY A 7 12.49 7.57 31.22
CA GLY A 7 11.94 8.45 30.18
C GLY A 7 12.61 8.22 28.81
N ALA A 8 13.92 8.10 28.75
CA ALA A 8 14.65 7.83 27.51
C ALA A 8 14.28 6.47 26.90
N SER A 9 14.15 5.43 27.74
CA SER A 9 13.72 4.08 27.27
C SER A 9 12.29 4.09 26.73
N ALA A 10 11.36 4.80 27.36
CA ALA A 10 9.99 4.92 26.89
C ALA A 10 9.89 5.63 25.53
N VAL A 11 10.64 6.73 25.35
CA VAL A 11 10.69 7.45 24.07
C VAL A 11 11.32 6.58 22.97
N ALA A 12 12.40 5.86 23.24
CA ALA A 12 13.02 4.96 22.27
C ALA A 12 12.08 3.83 21.85
N SER A 13 11.36 3.22 22.80
CA SER A 13 10.36 2.18 22.53
C SER A 13 9.20 2.71 21.69
N ALA A 14 8.69 3.90 22.02
CA ALA A 14 7.62 4.54 21.25
C ALA A 14 8.09 4.90 19.82
N ALA A 15 9.33 5.40 19.66
CA ALA A 15 9.90 5.68 18.34
C ALA A 15 10.08 4.39 17.52
N GLY A 16 10.56 3.30 18.15
CA GLY A 16 10.66 1.98 17.52
C GLY A 16 9.30 1.47 17.05
N TYR A 17 8.28 1.54 17.89
CA TYR A 17 6.90 1.21 17.51
C TYR A 17 6.41 2.05 16.32
N GLN A 18 6.57 3.38 16.38
CA GLN A 18 6.16 4.30 15.32
C GLN A 18 6.90 4.09 14.00
N SER A 19 8.12 3.54 14.05
CA SER A 19 8.88 3.17 12.85
C SER A 19 8.26 2.01 12.07
N MET A 20 7.51 1.14 12.73
CA MET A 20 6.96 -0.10 12.15
C MET A 20 5.43 -0.12 12.10
N ALA A 21 4.74 0.63 12.96
CA ALA A 21 3.28 0.66 13.02
C ALA A 21 2.69 1.27 11.74
N PRO A 22 1.88 0.53 10.93
CA PRO A 22 1.42 1.02 9.62
C PRO A 22 0.70 2.37 9.68
N THR A 23 -0.07 2.62 10.71
CA THR A 23 -0.84 3.86 10.91
C THR A 23 -0.08 4.94 11.70
N GLY A 24 1.16 4.68 12.12
CA GLY A 24 1.98 5.66 12.82
C GLY A 24 2.30 6.87 11.94
N GLN A 25 2.24 8.09 12.50
CA GLN A 25 2.45 9.34 11.75
C GLN A 25 3.55 10.24 12.36
N TRP A 26 4.27 9.75 13.36
CA TRP A 26 5.31 10.54 14.09
C TRP A 26 6.41 11.08 13.20
N PHE A 27 6.83 10.29 12.21
CA PHE A 27 7.95 10.64 11.33
C PHE A 27 7.53 11.40 10.07
N GLY A 28 6.25 11.67 9.92
CA GLY A 28 5.64 12.34 8.80
C GLY A 28 4.37 11.63 8.32
N ARG A 29 3.51 12.39 7.67
CA ARG A 29 2.22 11.87 7.17
C ARG A 29 2.47 10.83 6.08
N THR A 30 1.70 9.75 6.11
CA THR A 30 1.61 8.74 5.06
C THR A 30 0.14 8.47 4.79
N PHE A 31 -0.20 8.13 3.56
CA PHE A 31 -1.58 7.77 3.24
C PHE A 31 -1.88 6.35 3.75
N THR A 32 -2.96 6.19 4.51
CA THR A 32 -3.40 4.92 5.09
C THR A 32 -4.86 4.61 4.80
N GLY A 33 -5.53 5.46 4.05
CA GLY A 33 -6.96 5.40 3.74
C GLY A 33 -7.64 6.75 3.91
N VAL A 34 -8.96 6.77 3.75
CA VAL A 34 -9.78 7.98 3.86
C VAL A 34 -10.68 7.95 5.08
N ASN A 35 -11.15 9.14 5.48
CA ASN A 35 -12.05 9.28 6.64
C ASN A 35 -13.39 8.59 6.38
N ARG A 36 -13.96 8.06 7.45
CA ARG A 36 -15.30 7.45 7.46
C ARG A 36 -16.39 8.49 7.64
N PRO A 37 -17.62 8.19 7.18
CA PRO A 37 -18.03 6.97 6.49
C PRO A 37 -17.62 6.98 5.02
N SER A 38 -17.14 5.81 4.52
CA SER A 38 -16.85 5.61 3.10
C SER A 38 -17.22 4.17 2.72
N LYS A 39 -17.79 3.98 1.53
CA LYS A 39 -18.04 2.64 0.95
C LYS A 39 -16.93 2.25 -0.03
N GLN A 40 -15.73 2.83 0.10
CA GLN A 40 -14.58 2.51 -0.74
C GLN A 40 -13.59 1.62 0.00
N LEU A 41 -12.99 0.68 -0.72
CA LEU A 41 -11.89 -0.16 -0.28
C LEU A 41 -10.80 -0.16 -1.36
N ALA A 42 -9.53 -0.08 -0.96
CA ALA A 42 -8.40 -0.24 -1.87
C ALA A 42 -7.68 -1.55 -1.57
N LEU A 43 -7.74 -2.50 -2.53
CA LEU A 43 -6.90 -3.70 -2.49
C LEU A 43 -5.49 -3.33 -2.94
N THR A 44 -4.50 -3.71 -2.15
CA THR A 44 -3.10 -3.51 -2.47
C THR A 44 -2.30 -4.79 -2.26
N TYR A 45 -1.37 -5.06 -3.18
CA TYR A 45 -0.52 -6.24 -3.17
C TYR A 45 0.94 -5.84 -3.16
N ASP A 46 1.73 -6.48 -2.32
CA ASP A 46 3.16 -6.25 -2.17
C ASP A 46 3.97 -7.48 -2.64
N ASP A 47 5.25 -7.26 -2.92
CA ASP A 47 6.28 -8.27 -3.20
C ASP A 47 6.23 -8.92 -4.59
N GLY A 48 5.31 -8.55 -5.47
CA GLY A 48 5.28 -9.01 -6.86
C GLY A 48 6.32 -8.33 -7.79
N PRO A 49 6.29 -8.62 -9.12
CA PRO A 49 5.45 -9.64 -9.74
C PRO A 49 5.90 -11.06 -9.38
N ASN A 50 4.98 -12.01 -9.39
CA ASN A 50 5.23 -13.39 -8.99
C ASN A 50 4.46 -14.38 -9.90
N ASP A 51 5.14 -15.36 -10.44
CA ASP A 51 4.55 -16.39 -11.27
C ASP A 51 4.31 -17.67 -10.44
N PRO A 52 3.11 -18.30 -10.46
CA PRO A 52 1.93 -17.93 -11.28
C PRO A 52 0.93 -16.99 -10.58
N HIS A 53 1.18 -16.59 -9.35
CA HIS A 53 0.12 -16.04 -8.48
C HIS A 53 -0.33 -14.63 -8.86
N THR A 54 0.56 -13.76 -9.37
CA THR A 54 0.15 -12.46 -9.91
C THR A 54 -0.75 -12.63 -11.14
N LEU A 55 -0.49 -13.62 -11.99
CA LEU A 55 -1.36 -13.93 -13.14
C LEU A 55 -2.73 -14.45 -12.69
N HIS A 56 -2.78 -15.36 -11.71
CA HIS A 56 -4.04 -15.82 -11.13
C HIS A 56 -4.84 -14.68 -10.48
N LEU A 57 -4.16 -13.70 -9.82
CA LEU A 57 -4.81 -12.50 -9.31
C LEU A 57 -5.39 -11.64 -10.42
N LEU A 58 -4.67 -11.47 -11.54
CA LEU A 58 -5.19 -10.77 -12.73
C LEU A 58 -6.49 -11.38 -13.22
N GLU A 59 -6.56 -12.71 -13.29
CA GLU A 59 -7.79 -13.41 -13.69
C GLU A 59 -8.94 -13.17 -12.70
N VAL A 60 -8.68 -13.25 -11.39
CA VAL A 60 -9.68 -13.00 -10.34
C VAL A 60 -10.18 -11.55 -10.42
N LEU A 61 -9.28 -10.59 -10.45
CA LEU A 61 -9.61 -9.16 -10.50
C LEU A 61 -10.38 -8.81 -11.77
N GLY A 62 -9.99 -9.39 -12.92
CA GLY A 62 -10.69 -9.21 -14.20
C GLY A 62 -12.10 -9.76 -14.16
N ARG A 63 -12.32 -10.99 -13.67
CA ARG A 63 -13.67 -11.58 -13.52
C ARG A 63 -14.58 -10.77 -12.61
N ARG A 64 -14.02 -10.14 -11.57
CA ARG A 64 -14.73 -9.31 -10.60
C ARG A 64 -14.88 -7.84 -11.02
N ASN A 65 -14.29 -7.45 -12.15
CA ASN A 65 -14.22 -6.06 -12.62
C ASN A 65 -13.67 -5.11 -11.55
N VAL A 66 -12.57 -5.49 -10.90
CA VAL A 66 -11.91 -4.74 -9.83
C VAL A 66 -10.49 -4.38 -10.24
N ARG A 67 -10.11 -3.13 -10.04
CA ARG A 67 -8.72 -2.66 -10.18
C ARG A 67 -8.05 -2.56 -8.81
N ALA A 68 -6.76 -2.82 -8.76
CA ALA A 68 -5.96 -2.82 -7.54
C ALA A 68 -4.64 -2.04 -7.73
N THR A 69 -3.89 -1.86 -6.65
CA THR A 69 -2.56 -1.25 -6.69
C THR A 69 -1.52 -2.28 -6.25
N PHE A 70 -0.47 -2.45 -7.06
CA PHE A 70 0.62 -3.41 -6.84
C PHE A 70 1.92 -2.68 -6.55
N PHE A 71 2.53 -2.94 -5.41
CA PHE A 71 3.85 -2.43 -5.02
C PHE A 71 4.89 -3.48 -5.34
N LEU A 72 5.62 -3.27 -6.44
CA LEU A 72 6.46 -4.29 -7.05
C LEU A 72 7.93 -4.15 -6.64
N ILE A 73 8.60 -5.29 -6.43
CA ILE A 73 10.05 -5.36 -6.17
C ILE A 73 10.80 -5.28 -7.49
N GLY A 74 11.65 -4.27 -7.66
CA GLY A 74 12.33 -3.97 -8.92
C GLY A 74 13.11 -5.14 -9.51
N ARG A 75 13.78 -5.96 -8.71
CA ARG A 75 14.50 -7.16 -9.20
C ARG A 75 13.56 -8.22 -9.79
N TYR A 76 12.30 -8.31 -9.33
CA TYR A 76 11.33 -9.24 -9.89
C TYR A 76 10.65 -8.65 -11.13
N VAL A 77 10.48 -7.32 -11.16
CA VAL A 77 10.07 -6.59 -12.38
C VAL A 77 11.04 -6.90 -13.53
N GLN A 78 12.36 -6.89 -13.28
CA GLN A 78 13.36 -7.24 -14.30
C GLN A 78 13.27 -8.70 -14.76
N GLN A 79 12.86 -9.62 -13.89
CA GLN A 79 12.68 -11.03 -14.25
C GLN A 79 11.43 -11.29 -15.07
N ARG A 80 10.34 -10.57 -14.79
CA ARG A 80 9.03 -10.77 -15.42
C ARG A 80 8.38 -9.43 -15.83
N PRO A 81 9.00 -8.69 -16.76
CA PRO A 81 8.44 -7.44 -17.28
C PRO A 81 7.16 -7.66 -18.09
N ASP A 82 6.91 -8.87 -18.57
CA ASP A 82 5.67 -9.28 -19.23
C ASP A 82 4.47 -9.19 -18.28
N ILE A 83 4.58 -9.72 -17.05
CA ILE A 83 3.52 -9.63 -16.04
C ILE A 83 3.23 -8.17 -15.67
N VAL A 84 4.26 -7.32 -15.60
CA VAL A 84 4.07 -5.89 -15.33
C VAL A 84 3.25 -5.21 -16.43
N ARG A 85 3.53 -5.52 -17.71
CA ARG A 85 2.74 -5.01 -18.84
C ARG A 85 1.29 -5.49 -18.80
N ASP A 86 1.06 -6.76 -18.42
CA ASP A 86 -0.28 -7.30 -18.28
C ASP A 86 -1.08 -6.61 -17.16
N LEU A 87 -0.43 -6.34 -16.02
CA LEU A 87 -1.03 -5.54 -14.93
C LEU A 87 -1.47 -4.15 -15.41
N VAL A 88 -0.59 -3.44 -16.12
CA VAL A 88 -0.89 -2.10 -16.65
C VAL A 88 -1.99 -2.15 -17.70
N LYS A 89 -1.93 -3.11 -18.64
CA LYS A 89 -2.96 -3.31 -19.67
C LYS A 89 -4.34 -3.59 -19.09
N ALA A 90 -4.39 -4.28 -17.95
CA ALA A 90 -5.63 -4.54 -17.21
C ALA A 90 -6.11 -3.33 -16.38
N GLY A 91 -5.38 -2.20 -16.41
CA GLY A 91 -5.75 -0.96 -15.71
C GLY A 91 -5.40 -0.95 -14.22
N HIS A 92 -4.57 -1.87 -13.76
CA HIS A 92 -4.03 -1.83 -12.40
C HIS A 92 -2.96 -0.76 -12.27
N VAL A 93 -2.80 -0.24 -11.05
CA VAL A 93 -1.74 0.71 -10.71
C VAL A 93 -0.51 -0.07 -10.24
N ILE A 94 0.65 0.21 -10.83
CA ILE A 94 1.93 -0.32 -10.38
C ILE A 94 2.74 0.78 -9.69
N ALA A 95 3.49 0.40 -8.64
CA ALA A 95 4.15 1.31 -7.73
C ALA A 95 5.46 0.72 -7.18
N ASN A 96 6.29 1.58 -6.59
CA ASN A 96 7.61 1.24 -6.10
C ASN A 96 7.58 0.53 -4.74
N HIS A 97 8.21 -0.68 -4.68
CA HIS A 97 8.45 -1.41 -3.42
C HIS A 97 9.95 -1.65 -3.15
N THR A 98 10.81 -0.74 -3.61
CA THR A 98 12.28 -0.84 -3.62
C THR A 98 12.82 -1.88 -4.60
N PHE A 99 14.13 -1.86 -4.83
CA PHE A 99 14.74 -2.77 -5.80
C PHE A 99 14.92 -4.20 -5.26
N THR A 100 15.37 -4.35 -3.98
CA THR A 100 15.65 -5.66 -3.38
C THR A 100 14.94 -5.93 -2.06
N HIS A 101 13.98 -5.09 -1.67
CA HIS A 101 13.19 -5.22 -0.44
C HIS A 101 13.99 -5.22 0.87
N PRO A 102 14.94 -4.29 1.10
CA PRO A 102 15.67 -4.22 2.37
C PRO A 102 14.83 -3.50 3.45
N LEU A 103 15.08 -3.82 4.71
CA LEU A 103 14.54 -3.02 5.81
C LEU A 103 15.23 -1.64 5.84
N LEU A 104 14.48 -0.59 5.45
CA LEU A 104 15.02 0.75 5.15
C LEU A 104 15.43 1.56 6.37
N ILE A 105 14.93 1.24 7.56
CA ILE A 105 15.23 1.99 8.80
C ILE A 105 16.71 1.99 9.16
N PHE A 106 17.47 1.00 8.69
CA PHE A 106 18.91 0.88 8.92
C PHE A 106 19.77 1.32 7.74
N ARG A 107 19.18 1.84 6.65
CA ARG A 107 19.93 2.18 5.42
C ARG A 107 20.30 3.67 5.37
N GLY A 108 21.53 3.96 4.94
CA GLY A 108 21.98 5.33 4.67
C GLY A 108 21.22 5.97 3.49
N THR A 109 21.28 7.29 3.37
CA THR A 109 20.53 8.04 2.35
C THR A 109 20.86 7.60 0.93
N ASP A 110 22.13 7.30 0.62
CA ASP A 110 22.52 6.87 -0.72
C ASP A 110 22.00 5.47 -1.03
N GLN A 111 22.01 4.55 -0.04
CA GLN A 111 21.38 3.25 -0.18
C GLN A 111 19.86 3.35 -0.40
N LEU A 112 19.19 4.29 0.30
CA LEU A 112 17.77 4.57 0.07
C LEU A 112 17.52 5.01 -1.38
N ARG A 113 18.29 5.98 -1.87
CA ARG A 113 18.20 6.44 -3.25
C ARG A 113 18.44 5.32 -4.25
N THR A 114 19.50 4.53 -4.07
CA THR A 114 19.82 3.39 -4.96
C THR A 114 18.64 2.41 -5.03
N GLN A 115 18.03 2.07 -3.90
CA GLN A 115 16.89 1.17 -3.82
C GLN A 115 15.65 1.72 -4.56
N LEU A 116 15.33 2.99 -4.34
CA LEU A 116 14.19 3.63 -4.97
C LEU A 116 14.42 3.83 -6.48
N THR A 117 15.56 4.43 -6.87
CA THR A 117 15.90 4.67 -8.29
C THR A 117 16.00 3.37 -9.08
N GLY A 118 16.57 2.31 -8.47
CA GLY A 118 16.67 1.00 -9.13
C GLY A 118 15.30 0.40 -9.45
N CYS A 119 14.33 0.54 -8.53
CA CYS A 119 12.97 0.10 -8.77
C CYS A 119 12.26 0.96 -9.83
N GLU A 120 12.34 2.31 -9.74
CA GLU A 120 11.77 3.23 -10.74
C GLU A 120 12.27 2.88 -12.16
N ARG A 121 13.59 2.65 -12.30
CA ARG A 121 14.16 2.26 -13.57
C ARG A 121 13.59 0.93 -14.07
N ALA A 122 13.53 -0.08 -13.21
CA ALA A 122 12.99 -1.39 -13.59
C ALA A 122 11.52 -1.28 -14.04
N LEU A 123 10.69 -0.50 -13.35
CA LEU A 123 9.29 -0.24 -13.72
C LEU A 123 9.19 0.49 -15.07
N SER A 124 10.02 1.51 -15.29
CA SER A 124 10.07 2.24 -16.58
C SER A 124 10.52 1.33 -17.74
N ASP A 125 11.56 0.53 -17.53
CA ASP A 125 12.12 -0.37 -18.53
C ASP A 125 11.14 -1.51 -18.90
N ALA A 126 10.27 -1.91 -17.98
CA ALA A 126 9.20 -2.87 -18.25
C ALA A 126 8.13 -2.34 -19.23
N GLY A 127 8.16 -1.04 -19.58
CA GLY A 127 7.24 -0.42 -20.54
C GLY A 127 5.85 -0.12 -19.97
N GLY A 128 5.71 -0.10 -18.64
CA GLY A 128 4.48 0.29 -17.96
C GLY A 128 4.55 1.71 -17.46
N GLY A 129 3.51 2.52 -17.71
CA GLY A 129 3.30 3.75 -16.95
C GLY A 129 3.13 3.38 -15.48
N HIS A 130 4.02 3.84 -14.59
CA HIS A 130 3.90 3.60 -13.17
C HIS A 130 3.54 4.88 -12.42
N SER A 131 2.93 4.70 -11.24
CA SER A 131 2.54 5.81 -10.38
C SER A 131 3.74 6.31 -9.57
N ASN A 132 3.63 7.51 -9.02
CA ASN A 132 4.60 8.06 -8.06
C ASN A 132 4.39 7.52 -6.63
N LEU A 133 3.73 6.39 -6.45
CA LEU A 133 3.48 5.79 -5.15
C LEU A 133 4.67 4.92 -4.72
N PHE A 134 4.93 4.91 -3.42
CA PHE A 134 5.97 4.11 -2.81
C PHE A 134 5.47 3.47 -1.53
N ARG A 135 5.77 2.19 -1.31
CA ARG A 135 5.55 1.55 -0.02
C ARG A 135 6.87 1.06 0.55
N PRO A 136 7.24 1.48 1.79
CA PRO A 136 8.46 0.98 2.41
C PRO A 136 8.32 -0.50 2.79
N PRO A 137 9.31 -1.34 2.49
CA PRO A 137 9.37 -2.73 2.93
C PRO A 137 9.08 -2.89 4.43
N PHE A 138 8.26 -3.88 4.79
CA PHE A 138 7.80 -4.14 6.16
C PHE A 138 7.07 -2.95 6.83
N GLY A 139 6.71 -1.91 6.07
CA GLY A 139 6.24 -0.65 6.64
C GLY A 139 7.32 0.15 7.36
N GLY A 140 8.57 -0.30 7.29
CA GLY A 140 9.71 0.25 8.03
C GLY A 140 10.11 1.65 7.57
N ARG A 141 9.90 2.66 8.43
CA ARG A 141 10.17 4.06 8.08
C ARG A 141 10.73 4.87 9.25
N ARG A 142 11.53 5.86 8.90
CA ARG A 142 12.06 6.92 9.76
C ARG A 142 12.09 8.23 8.98
N PRO A 143 12.33 9.38 9.60
CA PRO A 143 12.31 10.68 8.91
C PRO A 143 13.12 10.71 7.60
N ALA A 144 14.32 10.09 7.59
CA ALA A 144 15.15 10.07 6.39
C ALA A 144 14.53 9.27 5.23
N VAL A 145 13.83 8.15 5.51
CA VAL A 145 13.15 7.34 4.49
C VAL A 145 12.07 8.19 3.81
N LEU A 146 11.18 8.80 4.61
CA LEU A 146 10.08 9.61 4.07
C LEU A 146 10.57 10.86 3.33
N ARG A 147 11.59 11.56 3.87
CA ARG A 147 12.17 12.73 3.19
C ARG A 147 12.85 12.35 1.88
N THR A 148 13.58 11.22 1.83
CA THR A 148 14.24 10.78 0.60
C THR A 148 13.20 10.42 -0.46
N ALA A 149 12.18 9.64 -0.13
CA ALA A 149 11.10 9.30 -1.05
C ALA A 149 10.44 10.56 -1.63
N ARG A 150 10.03 11.52 -0.78
CA ARG A 150 9.38 12.75 -1.23
C ARG A 150 10.27 13.66 -2.08
N ARG A 151 11.57 13.76 -1.77
CA ARG A 151 12.53 14.51 -2.61
C ARG A 151 12.70 13.89 -4.00
N MET A 152 12.38 12.61 -4.15
CA MET A 152 12.33 11.90 -5.43
C MET A 152 10.95 11.95 -6.09
N GLY A 153 10.00 12.72 -5.53
CA GLY A 153 8.62 12.82 -6.03
C GLY A 153 7.72 11.65 -5.65
N LEU A 154 8.18 10.74 -4.79
CA LEU A 154 7.43 9.55 -4.40
C LEU A 154 6.56 9.82 -3.16
N GLU A 155 5.28 9.41 -3.23
CA GLU A 155 4.33 9.52 -2.12
C GLU A 155 4.27 8.21 -1.31
N PRO A 156 4.62 8.25 0.00
CA PRO A 156 4.59 7.07 0.85
C PRO A 156 3.17 6.61 1.19
N ILE A 157 2.86 5.37 0.81
CA ILE A 157 1.57 4.70 1.03
C ILE A 157 1.74 3.58 2.06
N MET A 158 0.88 3.58 3.05
CA MET A 158 0.79 2.53 4.06
C MET A 158 -0.57 1.81 3.96
N TRP A 159 -0.99 1.14 5.02
CA TRP A 159 -2.26 0.43 5.12
C TRP A 159 -2.84 0.56 6.52
N ASN A 160 -4.10 0.28 6.68
CA ASN A 160 -4.78 0.20 7.98
C ASN A 160 -5.45 -1.17 8.22
N VAL A 161 -5.57 -2.00 7.17
CA VAL A 161 -6.07 -3.37 7.24
C VAL A 161 -5.05 -4.31 6.63
N THR A 162 -4.81 -5.48 7.22
CA THR A 162 -3.96 -6.54 6.66
C THR A 162 -4.55 -7.92 6.90
N GLY A 163 -4.40 -8.80 5.91
CA GLY A 163 -4.80 -10.21 5.98
C GLY A 163 -3.80 -11.11 6.69
N TYR A 164 -2.56 -10.67 6.92
CA TYR A 164 -1.44 -11.50 7.41
C TYR A 164 -1.23 -12.75 6.54
N ASP A 165 -1.44 -12.60 5.24
CA ASP A 165 -1.50 -13.66 4.24
C ASP A 165 -0.13 -14.32 3.94
N TRP A 166 0.98 -13.64 4.25
CA TRP A 166 2.34 -14.19 4.06
C TRP A 166 2.64 -15.42 4.93
N ASN A 167 1.87 -15.69 5.96
CA ASN A 167 1.99 -16.84 6.87
C ASN A 167 0.61 -17.33 7.35
N ALA A 168 -0.42 -17.19 6.51
CA ALA A 168 -1.76 -17.62 6.86
C ALA A 168 -1.88 -19.16 6.79
N PRO A 169 -2.52 -19.79 7.77
CA PRO A 169 -2.74 -21.24 7.75
C PRO A 169 -3.88 -21.66 6.81
N SER A 170 -4.75 -20.73 6.41
CA SER A 170 -5.88 -20.98 5.51
C SER A 170 -6.44 -19.70 4.89
N VAL A 171 -7.29 -19.86 3.89
CA VAL A 171 -8.05 -18.78 3.26
C VAL A 171 -8.95 -18.06 4.27
N GLU A 172 -9.65 -18.82 5.11
CA GLU A 172 -10.58 -18.30 6.14
C GLU A 172 -9.86 -17.43 7.17
N HIS A 173 -8.61 -17.73 7.47
CA HIS A 173 -7.79 -16.90 8.36
C HIS A 173 -7.59 -15.50 7.77
N ILE A 174 -7.25 -15.40 6.47
CA ILE A 174 -7.08 -14.12 5.77
C ILE A 174 -8.39 -13.33 5.77
N GLU A 175 -9.49 -13.97 5.37
CA GLU A 175 -10.83 -13.36 5.36
C GLU A 175 -11.22 -12.81 6.73
N GLN A 176 -11.00 -13.60 7.79
CA GLN A 176 -11.33 -13.20 9.15
C GLN A 176 -10.48 -12.00 9.62
N LYS A 177 -9.17 -11.99 9.31
CA LYS A 177 -8.29 -10.86 9.67
C LYS A 177 -8.71 -9.57 9.00
N VAL A 178 -9.02 -9.62 7.71
CA VAL A 178 -9.52 -8.46 6.95
C VAL A 178 -10.88 -8.02 7.49
N SER A 179 -11.84 -8.94 7.59
CA SER A 179 -13.23 -8.61 7.96
C SER A 179 -13.37 -8.01 9.36
N ARG A 180 -12.51 -8.40 10.30
CA ARG A 180 -12.52 -7.80 11.66
C ARG A 180 -12.11 -6.31 11.66
N LYS A 181 -11.39 -5.84 10.64
CA LYS A 181 -10.78 -4.52 10.59
C LYS A 181 -11.43 -3.57 9.59
N VAL A 182 -12.00 -4.08 8.50
CA VAL A 182 -12.67 -3.24 7.48
C VAL A 182 -13.82 -2.44 8.10
N ARG A 183 -13.84 -1.14 7.80
CA ARG A 183 -14.86 -0.17 8.23
C ARG A 183 -15.29 0.76 7.11
N GLY A 184 -14.60 0.70 5.98
CA GLY A 184 -14.76 1.58 4.82
C GLY A 184 -13.75 2.73 4.79
N GLY A 185 -13.29 3.07 3.61
CA GLY A 185 -12.17 3.98 3.40
C GLY A 185 -10.82 3.34 3.66
N ASP A 186 -10.75 2.01 3.68
CA ASP A 186 -9.59 1.25 4.12
C ASP A 186 -8.66 0.90 2.96
N VAL A 187 -7.35 0.92 3.24
CA VAL A 187 -6.30 0.33 2.41
C VAL A 187 -5.96 -1.05 2.95
N ILE A 188 -6.23 -2.08 2.17
CA ILE A 188 -6.04 -3.48 2.53
C ILE A 188 -4.72 -3.98 1.96
N LEU A 189 -3.81 -4.43 2.84
CA LEU A 189 -2.54 -5.06 2.46
C LEU A 189 -2.72 -6.57 2.35
N LEU A 190 -2.36 -7.09 1.19
CA LEU A 190 -2.12 -8.48 0.86
C LEU A 190 -0.80 -8.61 0.08
N HIS A 191 -0.39 -9.82 -0.30
CA HIS A 191 0.85 -10.05 -1.04
C HIS A 191 0.59 -10.96 -2.25
N ASP A 192 1.09 -10.55 -3.41
CA ASP A 192 1.09 -11.39 -4.61
C ASP A 192 2.42 -12.14 -4.80
N GLY A 193 3.45 -11.73 -4.05
CA GLY A 193 4.77 -12.34 -4.09
C GLY A 193 5.38 -12.58 -2.71
N GLY A 194 6.70 -12.85 -2.70
CA GLY A 194 7.46 -13.05 -1.47
C GLY A 194 8.84 -12.42 -1.57
N HIS A 195 9.18 -11.55 -0.64
CA HIS A 195 10.43 -10.79 -0.66
C HIS A 195 11.71 -11.65 -0.58
N ARG A 196 11.62 -12.89 -0.05
CA ARG A 196 12.78 -13.78 0.10
C ARG A 196 13.09 -14.56 -1.17
N ALA A 197 12.05 -15.00 -1.88
CA ALA A 197 12.18 -15.82 -3.08
C ALA A 197 11.09 -15.46 -4.09
N PHE A 198 11.46 -15.45 -5.37
CA PHE A 198 10.54 -15.47 -6.49
C PHE A 198 9.80 -16.83 -6.52
N GLY A 199 8.53 -16.85 -6.92
CA GLY A 199 7.74 -18.09 -6.94
C GLY A 199 7.16 -18.48 -5.58
N ALA A 200 7.11 -17.58 -4.59
CA ALA A 200 6.49 -17.85 -3.30
C ALA A 200 5.00 -18.19 -3.47
N ASP A 201 4.51 -19.24 -2.81
CA ASP A 201 3.09 -19.62 -2.85
C ASP A 201 2.20 -18.53 -2.24
N ARG A 202 1.20 -18.10 -3.03
CA ARG A 202 0.15 -17.14 -2.66
C ARG A 202 -1.24 -17.63 -3.06
N SER A 203 -1.42 -18.93 -3.19
CA SER A 203 -2.70 -19.55 -3.57
C SER A 203 -3.84 -19.15 -2.61
N TYR A 204 -3.54 -19.08 -1.31
CA TYR A 204 -4.52 -18.63 -0.31
C TYR A 204 -4.88 -17.15 -0.49
N THR A 205 -3.92 -16.30 -0.84
CA THR A 205 -4.17 -14.88 -1.14
C THR A 205 -5.09 -14.74 -2.35
N VAL A 206 -4.82 -15.47 -3.43
CA VAL A 206 -5.64 -15.47 -4.64
C VAL A 206 -7.09 -15.86 -4.32
N THR A 207 -7.28 -16.97 -3.60
CA THR A 207 -8.61 -17.45 -3.21
C THR A 207 -9.31 -16.48 -2.26
N ALA A 208 -8.60 -15.96 -1.25
CA ALA A 208 -9.13 -14.98 -0.30
C ALA A 208 -9.55 -13.68 -1.02
N THR A 209 -8.78 -13.23 -2.01
CA THR A 209 -9.12 -12.05 -2.83
C THR A 209 -10.49 -12.22 -3.50
N ASP A 210 -10.74 -13.35 -4.16
CA ASP A 210 -12.01 -13.61 -4.84
C ASP A 210 -13.19 -13.55 -3.86
N ARG A 211 -13.05 -14.19 -2.69
CA ARG A 211 -14.09 -14.22 -1.66
C ARG A 211 -14.32 -12.85 -1.01
N LEU A 212 -13.24 -12.11 -0.69
CA LEU A 212 -13.33 -10.76 -0.12
C LEU A 212 -14.02 -9.79 -1.08
N ILE A 213 -13.68 -9.83 -2.37
CA ILE A 213 -14.34 -8.99 -3.38
C ILE A 213 -15.82 -9.32 -3.45
N SER A 214 -16.17 -10.61 -3.58
CA SER A 214 -17.56 -11.06 -3.64
C SER A 214 -18.37 -10.56 -2.46
N ARG A 215 -17.85 -10.75 -1.26
CA ARG A 215 -18.47 -10.31 -0.01
C ARG A 215 -18.71 -8.80 0.01
N TYR A 216 -17.64 -8.01 -0.18
CA TYR A 216 -17.77 -6.56 -0.01
C TYR A 216 -18.55 -5.88 -1.14
N GLN A 217 -18.52 -6.42 -2.36
CA GLN A 217 -19.42 -5.97 -3.43
C GLN A 217 -20.88 -6.22 -3.06
N SER A 218 -21.22 -7.38 -2.46
CA SER A 218 -22.59 -7.65 -1.99
C SER A 218 -23.03 -6.77 -0.81
N GLU A 219 -22.06 -6.27 -0.03
CA GLU A 219 -22.29 -5.29 1.05
C GLU A 219 -22.32 -3.83 0.53
N GLY A 220 -22.22 -3.61 -0.78
CA GLY A 220 -22.28 -2.29 -1.43
C GLY A 220 -20.99 -1.49 -1.34
N TYR A 221 -19.82 -2.13 -1.17
CA TYR A 221 -18.54 -1.48 -1.26
C TYR A 221 -18.04 -1.40 -2.72
N GLU A 222 -17.42 -0.28 -3.05
CA GLU A 222 -16.69 -0.05 -4.30
C GLU A 222 -15.19 -0.31 -4.06
N PHE A 223 -14.56 -1.12 -4.92
CA PHE A 223 -13.11 -1.27 -4.93
C PHE A 223 -12.49 -0.23 -5.86
N VAL A 224 -11.50 0.50 -5.35
CA VAL A 224 -10.80 1.58 -6.05
C VAL A 224 -9.29 1.41 -5.92
N THR A 225 -8.54 1.98 -6.85
CA THR A 225 -7.08 2.09 -6.74
C THR A 225 -6.67 3.17 -5.72
N ILE A 226 -5.43 3.15 -5.26
CA ILE A 226 -4.92 4.19 -4.33
C ILE A 226 -5.06 5.60 -4.92
N PRO A 227 -4.66 5.89 -6.19
CA PRO A 227 -4.86 7.22 -6.77
C PRO A 227 -6.32 7.66 -6.75
N GLU A 228 -7.25 6.82 -7.17
CA GLU A 228 -8.69 7.12 -7.15
C GLU A 228 -9.21 7.41 -5.75
N MET A 229 -8.75 6.65 -4.74
CA MET A 229 -9.12 6.88 -3.34
C MET A 229 -8.59 8.23 -2.85
N MET A 230 -7.37 8.61 -3.23
CA MET A 230 -6.76 9.88 -2.86
C MET A 230 -7.46 11.07 -3.51
N GLU A 231 -7.80 11.00 -4.79
CA GLU A 231 -8.52 12.05 -5.52
C GLU A 231 -9.91 12.33 -4.93
N LYS A 232 -10.66 11.28 -4.63
CA LYS A 232 -11.98 11.41 -4.00
C LYS A 232 -11.89 11.97 -2.56
N ALA A 233 -10.76 11.77 -1.86
CA ALA A 233 -10.53 12.38 -0.55
C ALA A 233 -10.34 13.91 -0.65
N VAL A 234 -9.60 14.36 -1.67
CA VAL A 234 -9.34 15.80 -1.91
C VAL A 234 -10.62 16.52 -2.32
N SER A 235 -11.39 15.95 -3.25
CA SER A 235 -12.64 16.56 -3.75
C SER A 235 -13.69 16.73 -2.65
N ARG A 236 -13.81 15.78 -1.72
CA ARG A 236 -14.71 15.89 -0.55
C ARG A 236 -14.23 16.92 0.47
N GLY A 237 -12.92 17.08 0.66
CA GLY A 237 -12.35 18.11 1.53
C GLY A 237 -12.58 19.52 1.00
N ALA A 238 -12.55 19.71 -0.31
CA ALA A 238 -12.80 21.00 -0.96
C ALA A 238 -14.28 21.41 -0.91
N SER A 239 -15.22 20.47 -0.96
CA SER A 239 -16.66 20.75 -0.90
C SER A 239 -17.17 21.17 0.50
N VAL A 240 -16.45 20.84 1.57
CA VAL A 240 -16.81 21.24 2.94
C VAL A 240 -16.33 22.67 3.27
N GLY A 241 -15.37 23.20 2.50
CA GLY A 241 -14.81 24.54 2.71
C GLY A 241 -15.60 25.70 2.04
N CYS A 242 -16.59 25.42 1.18
CA CYS A 242 -17.29 26.45 0.38
C CYS A 242 -18.73 26.76 0.87
N GLY A 243 -19.11 26.33 2.06
CA GLY A 243 -20.44 26.57 2.64
C GLY A 243 -20.36 27.43 3.90
N ASN A 244 -20.35 28.73 3.78
CA ASN A 244 -20.97 29.80 4.56
C ASN A 244 -20.15 31.12 4.52
N ALA A 245 -20.33 31.86 3.46
CA ALA A 245 -20.28 33.31 3.54
C ALA A 245 -21.72 33.82 3.37
N GLY A 246 -22.49 33.69 4.46
CA GLY A 246 -23.82 34.31 4.57
C GLY A 246 -23.67 35.82 4.51
N VAL A 247 -24.07 36.41 3.41
CA VAL A 247 -24.31 37.84 3.29
C VAL A 247 -25.55 38.15 4.14
N GLY A 248 -25.34 38.76 5.30
CA GLY A 248 -26.41 39.34 6.09
C GLY A 248 -26.90 40.61 5.37
N PRO A 249 -28.24 40.85 5.33
CA PRO A 249 -28.77 42.07 4.75
C PRO A 249 -28.52 43.24 5.71
N GLY A 250 -27.87 44.29 5.14
CA GLY A 250 -27.77 45.56 5.83
C GLY A 250 -29.14 46.28 5.93
N LEU A 251 -29.36 46.86 7.08
CA LEU A 251 -30.20 48.06 7.28
C LEU A 251 -29.32 49.13 7.84
#